data_02661b29b6922817a66d735ec616646a
#
_entry.id   02661b29b6922817a66d735ec616646a
#
_cell.length_a   1.000
_cell.length_b   1.000
_cell.length_c   1.000
_cell.angle_alpha   90.00
_cell.angle_beta   90.00
_cell.angle_gamma   90.00
#
_symmetry.space_group_name_H-M   'P 1'
#
loop_
_entity.id
_entity.type
_entity.pdbx_description
1 polymer ?
#
loop_
_entity_poly.entity_id
_entity_poly.type
_entity_poly.pdbx_seq_one_letter_code
_entity_poly.pdbx_strand_id
1 'polypeptide(L)'
;GMGTAAGVTNFCGLHANVRGAMQQVVHGVADELLQRIAALGGLNEPHSIFGRTWAQAYDGAAYKCAADELLLSRGVQLLFHAQAAGVAMHDDGTIDALFVETRSGRRAIRAQQFIDCSGDGDLLHWAGAPWEQGDAHGDLLYPTLMFRVAGVDDARAGEAWRDVGPRMADAQRAGRHRFARQGAILRPMKHAGEWRVNVTQIRNAQGRAMDGTDALQLSAGEVEGRRQVREFFAFLRAEMPGFENAYLLEIAPQVGIRETRRLRGRVVLTAEDVLGCADYHDAIGVNAWPLEQHVAGDVKWTWPAE
;
A
#
# COMPACT_ATOMS: atom_id res chain seq x y z
N GLY A 1 -5.48 -0.52 7.60
CA GLY A 1 -4.93 -1.01 6.39
C GLY A 1 -4.03 -0.05 5.64
N MET A 2 -3.88 -0.33 4.36
CA MET A 2 -2.90 0.34 3.49
C MET A 2 -3.03 1.87 3.48
N GLY A 3 -4.25 2.40 3.30
CA GLY A 3 -4.47 3.85 3.24
C GLY A 3 -4.37 4.56 4.58
N THR A 4 -4.62 3.87 5.69
CA THR A 4 -4.64 4.48 7.02
C THR A 4 -3.35 4.32 7.80
N ALA A 5 -2.70 3.16 7.71
CA ALA A 5 -1.50 2.83 8.47
C ALA A 5 -0.22 2.90 7.63
N ALA A 6 -0.23 2.38 6.41
CA ALA A 6 0.97 2.34 5.55
C ALA A 6 1.18 3.59 4.69
N GLY A 7 0.32 4.62 4.81
CA GLY A 7 0.48 5.89 4.10
C GLY A 7 0.29 5.81 2.59
N VAL A 8 -0.37 4.78 2.09
CA VAL A 8 -0.74 4.70 0.67
C VAL A 8 -1.84 5.72 0.40
N THR A 9 -1.56 6.69 -0.44
CA THR A 9 -2.41 7.85 -0.71
C THR A 9 -2.89 7.89 -2.16
N ASN A 10 -3.03 6.73 -2.79
CA ASN A 10 -3.65 6.62 -4.11
C ASN A 10 -4.30 5.26 -4.33
N PHE A 11 -5.38 5.27 -5.07
CA PHE A 11 -5.98 4.08 -5.63
C PHE A 11 -5.29 3.74 -6.95
N CYS A 12 -4.99 2.46 -7.14
CA CYS A 12 -4.44 1.89 -8.35
C CYS A 12 -5.42 0.84 -8.89
N GLY A 13 -5.55 0.75 -10.21
CA GLY A 13 -6.41 -0.25 -10.84
C GLY A 13 -7.91 0.05 -10.87
N LEU A 14 -8.31 1.30 -10.55
CA LEU A 14 -9.71 1.74 -10.72
C LEU A 14 -10.06 2.03 -12.20
N HIS A 15 -9.07 2.41 -12.99
CA HIS A 15 -9.25 2.85 -14.38
C HIS A 15 -8.38 2.04 -15.32
N ALA A 16 -8.91 1.71 -16.48
CA ALA A 16 -8.23 1.01 -17.57
C ALA A 16 -8.19 1.84 -18.84
N ASN A 17 -7.30 1.47 -19.77
CA ASN A 17 -7.40 1.91 -21.14
C ASN A 17 -8.39 0.98 -21.87
N VAL A 18 -9.55 1.51 -22.21
CA VAL A 18 -10.56 0.79 -22.97
C VAL A 18 -10.68 1.45 -24.35
N ARG A 19 -10.22 0.76 -25.38
CA ARG A 19 -10.25 1.23 -26.78
C ARG A 19 -9.62 2.60 -26.98
N GLY A 20 -8.47 2.85 -26.32
CA GLY A 20 -7.72 4.09 -26.43
C GLY A 20 -8.17 5.22 -25.51
N ALA A 21 -9.21 5.03 -24.69
CA ALA A 21 -9.70 6.01 -23.73
C ALA A 21 -9.61 5.49 -22.30
N MET A 22 -9.32 6.40 -21.34
CA MET A 22 -9.43 6.09 -19.93
C MET A 22 -10.89 5.86 -19.55
N GLN A 23 -11.17 4.74 -18.90
CA GLN A 23 -12.49 4.45 -18.33
C GLN A 23 -12.32 3.90 -16.92
N GLN A 24 -13.19 4.32 -16.01
CA GLN A 24 -13.31 3.66 -14.71
C GLN A 24 -13.95 2.29 -14.93
N VAL A 25 -13.36 1.25 -14.34
CA VAL A 25 -13.82 -0.14 -14.46
C VAL A 25 -14.16 -0.79 -13.12
N VAL A 26 -13.77 -0.16 -12.01
CA VAL A 26 -14.13 -0.60 -10.66
C VAL A 26 -15.21 0.33 -10.12
N HIS A 27 -16.37 -0.24 -9.79
CA HIS A 27 -17.58 0.47 -9.41
C HIS A 27 -18.15 -0.01 -8.06
N GLY A 28 -19.38 0.39 -7.75
CA GLY A 28 -20.10 -0.02 -6.53
C GLY A 28 -19.59 0.68 -5.27
N VAL A 29 -19.09 -0.06 -4.29
CA VAL A 29 -18.59 0.50 -3.04
C VAL A 29 -17.43 1.49 -3.28
N ALA A 30 -16.65 1.27 -4.34
CA ALA A 30 -15.60 2.19 -4.73
C ALA A 30 -16.16 3.56 -5.12
N ASP A 31 -17.23 3.63 -5.89
CA ASP A 31 -17.88 4.90 -6.28
C ASP A 31 -18.36 5.67 -5.05
N GLU A 32 -19.00 4.98 -4.10
CA GLU A 32 -19.50 5.61 -2.88
C GLU A 32 -18.36 6.20 -2.03
N LEU A 33 -17.24 5.47 -1.92
CA LEU A 33 -16.06 5.94 -1.20
C LEU A 33 -15.42 7.15 -1.91
N LEU A 34 -15.24 7.08 -3.23
CA LEU A 34 -14.68 8.18 -4.02
C LEU A 34 -15.53 9.44 -3.93
N GLN A 35 -16.86 9.31 -4.03
CA GLN A 35 -17.79 10.45 -3.88
C GLN A 35 -17.67 11.13 -2.51
N ARG A 36 -17.56 10.36 -1.42
CA ARG A 36 -17.37 10.91 -0.07
C ARG A 36 -16.03 11.62 0.08
N ILE A 37 -14.94 11.02 -0.43
CA ILE A 37 -13.63 11.67 -0.42
C ILE A 37 -13.65 12.97 -1.24
N ALA A 38 -14.31 12.95 -2.39
CA ALA A 38 -14.46 14.14 -3.24
C ALA A 38 -15.28 15.23 -2.54
N ALA A 39 -16.38 14.89 -1.86
CA ALA A 39 -17.21 15.82 -1.10
C ALA A 39 -16.42 16.52 0.03
N LEU A 40 -15.41 15.85 0.58
CA LEU A 40 -14.48 16.42 1.55
C LEU A 40 -13.31 17.20 0.90
N GLY A 41 -13.31 17.36 -0.43
CA GLY A 41 -12.26 18.05 -1.17
C GLY A 41 -10.94 17.30 -1.26
N GLY A 42 -10.92 16.01 -0.92
CA GLY A 42 -9.70 15.21 -0.77
C GLY A 42 -9.35 14.31 -1.97
N LEU A 43 -10.04 14.40 -3.11
CA LEU A 43 -9.81 13.53 -4.25
C LEU A 43 -9.16 14.29 -5.42
N ASN A 44 -8.06 13.74 -5.95
CA ASN A 44 -7.43 14.25 -7.17
C ASN A 44 -8.12 13.67 -8.42
N GLU A 45 -7.85 14.29 -9.57
CA GLU A 45 -8.15 13.66 -10.86
C GLU A 45 -7.24 12.43 -11.09
N PRO A 46 -7.73 11.40 -11.80
CA PRO A 46 -6.88 10.28 -12.20
C PRO A 46 -5.71 10.75 -13.07
N HIS A 47 -4.53 10.20 -12.82
CA HIS A 47 -3.33 10.49 -13.60
C HIS A 47 -2.74 9.22 -14.21
N SER A 48 -2.19 9.34 -15.40
CA SER A 48 -1.63 8.22 -16.14
C SER A 48 -0.34 7.70 -15.50
N ILE A 49 -0.22 6.37 -15.48
CA ILE A 49 1.00 5.64 -15.12
C ILE A 49 1.46 4.88 -16.36
N PHE A 50 2.67 5.23 -16.85
CA PHE A 50 3.30 4.66 -18.05
C PHE A 50 2.44 4.72 -19.34
N GLY A 51 1.40 5.57 -19.39
CA GLY A 51 0.47 5.64 -20.52
C GLY A 51 -0.48 4.45 -20.68
N ARG A 52 -0.49 3.51 -19.74
CA ARG A 52 -1.23 2.24 -19.84
C ARG A 52 -2.31 2.06 -18.79
N THR A 53 -2.10 2.57 -17.60
CA THR A 53 -3.04 2.52 -16.47
C THR A 53 -3.08 3.84 -15.74
N TRP A 54 -3.96 3.96 -14.75
CA TRP A 54 -4.13 5.21 -14.00
C TRP A 54 -4.11 4.94 -12.49
N ALA A 55 -3.62 5.93 -11.77
CA ALA A 55 -3.77 6.04 -10.34
C ALA A 55 -4.52 7.31 -9.99
N GLN A 56 -5.26 7.29 -8.89
CA GLN A 56 -6.01 8.43 -8.39
C GLN A 56 -5.61 8.71 -6.95
N ALA A 57 -4.96 9.84 -6.73
CA ALA A 57 -4.50 10.22 -5.40
C ALA A 57 -5.65 10.76 -4.55
N TYR A 58 -5.52 10.59 -3.23
CA TYR A 58 -6.48 11.10 -2.26
C TYR A 58 -5.78 11.61 -1.01
N ASP A 59 -6.42 12.55 -0.33
CA ASP A 59 -6.00 13.00 1.00
C ASP A 59 -6.32 11.96 2.07
N GLY A 60 -5.33 11.65 2.92
CA GLY A 60 -5.48 10.59 3.92
C GLY A 60 -6.48 10.91 5.03
N ALA A 61 -6.66 12.19 5.38
CA ALA A 61 -7.65 12.60 6.37
C ALA A 61 -9.07 12.46 5.80
N ALA A 62 -9.30 12.95 4.58
CA ALA A 62 -10.56 12.80 3.89
C ALA A 62 -10.93 11.31 3.69
N TYR A 63 -9.95 10.47 3.33
CA TYR A 63 -10.17 9.02 3.21
C TYR A 63 -10.67 8.39 4.52
N LYS A 64 -10.01 8.71 5.66
CA LYS A 64 -10.40 8.15 6.98
C LYS A 64 -11.83 8.54 7.33
N CYS A 65 -12.17 9.83 7.22
CA CYS A 65 -13.52 10.32 7.50
C CYS A 65 -14.57 9.69 6.56
N ALA A 66 -14.28 9.61 5.27
CA ALA A 66 -15.16 9.02 4.27
C ALA A 66 -15.39 7.51 4.52
N ALA A 67 -14.36 6.78 4.93
CA ALA A 67 -14.47 5.36 5.26
C ALA A 67 -15.34 5.14 6.51
N ASP A 68 -15.13 5.93 7.56
CA ASP A 68 -15.96 5.86 8.77
C ASP A 68 -17.44 6.14 8.45
N GLU A 69 -17.70 7.22 7.72
CA GLU A 69 -19.05 7.59 7.30
C GLU A 69 -19.72 6.51 6.46
N LEU A 70 -18.99 5.95 5.49
CA LEU A 70 -19.48 4.86 4.63
C LEU A 70 -19.91 3.64 5.47
N LEU A 71 -19.05 3.20 6.37
CA LEU A 71 -19.30 2.02 7.20
C LEU A 71 -20.47 2.26 8.18
N LEU A 72 -20.47 3.40 8.88
CA LEU A 72 -21.52 3.75 9.84
C LEU A 72 -22.87 3.93 9.16
N SER A 73 -22.91 4.51 7.94
CA SER A 73 -24.15 4.66 7.17
C SER A 73 -24.78 3.32 6.75
N ARG A 74 -24.01 2.24 6.80
CA ARG A 74 -24.46 0.86 6.54
C ARG A 74 -24.73 0.05 7.81
N GLY A 75 -24.70 0.69 8.98
CA GLY A 75 -24.94 0.04 10.27
C GLY A 75 -23.80 -0.84 10.77
N VAL A 76 -22.60 -0.70 10.20
CA VAL A 76 -21.42 -1.44 10.64
C VAL A 76 -20.98 -0.92 12.02
N GLN A 77 -20.76 -1.83 12.96
CA GLN A 77 -20.17 -1.51 14.25
C GLN A 77 -18.65 -1.50 14.13
N LEU A 78 -18.02 -0.35 14.41
CA LEU A 78 -16.57 -0.19 14.35
C LEU A 78 -15.97 -0.42 15.74
N LEU A 79 -14.88 -1.20 15.79
CA LEU A 79 -14.06 -1.40 16.99
C LEU A 79 -12.62 -1.06 16.67
N PHE A 80 -12.20 0.17 17.02
CA PHE A 80 -10.82 0.62 16.90
C PHE A 80 -9.99 0.27 18.13
N HIS A 81 -8.66 0.37 18.00
CA HIS A 81 -7.70 0.06 19.06
C HIS A 81 -7.90 -1.35 19.66
N ALA A 82 -8.26 -2.28 18.78
CA ALA A 82 -8.40 -3.70 19.07
C ALA A 82 -7.45 -4.49 18.19
N GLN A 83 -6.54 -5.23 18.82
CA GLN A 83 -5.58 -6.09 18.12
C GLN A 83 -6.09 -7.52 18.17
N ALA A 84 -6.26 -8.16 17.00
CA ALA A 84 -6.52 -9.58 16.92
C ALA A 84 -5.36 -10.37 17.55
N ALA A 85 -5.65 -11.39 18.35
CA ALA A 85 -4.66 -12.08 19.16
C ALA A 85 -4.80 -13.61 19.20
N GLY A 86 -5.78 -14.17 18.50
CA GLY A 86 -6.00 -15.61 18.41
C GLY A 86 -7.46 -15.97 18.18
N VAL A 87 -7.74 -17.26 18.04
CA VAL A 87 -9.07 -17.79 17.84
C VAL A 87 -9.37 -18.95 18.79
N ALA A 88 -10.64 -19.15 19.15
CA ALA A 88 -11.16 -20.41 19.66
C ALA A 88 -11.82 -21.16 18.51
N MET A 89 -11.62 -22.48 18.48
CA MET A 89 -12.17 -23.35 17.44
C MET A 89 -13.17 -24.32 18.06
N HIS A 90 -14.22 -24.64 17.32
CA HIS A 90 -15.07 -25.82 17.59
C HIS A 90 -14.37 -27.11 17.13
N ASP A 91 -14.85 -28.24 17.64
CA ASP A 91 -14.32 -29.58 17.27
C ASP A 91 -14.53 -29.90 15.78
N ASP A 92 -15.48 -29.26 15.12
CA ASP A 92 -15.78 -29.41 13.69
C ASP A 92 -14.86 -28.55 12.78
N GLY A 93 -13.90 -27.82 13.37
CA GLY A 93 -12.99 -26.96 12.64
C GLY A 93 -13.51 -25.57 12.28
N THR A 94 -14.70 -25.18 12.78
CA THR A 94 -15.22 -23.83 12.62
C THR A 94 -14.71 -22.88 13.73
N ILE A 95 -14.66 -21.58 13.48
CA ILE A 95 -14.24 -20.58 14.46
C ILE A 95 -15.40 -20.29 15.41
N ASP A 96 -15.23 -20.56 16.73
CA ASP A 96 -16.18 -20.15 17.78
C ASP A 96 -16.03 -18.65 18.10
N ALA A 97 -14.79 -18.18 18.29
CA ALA A 97 -14.54 -16.80 18.67
C ALA A 97 -13.18 -16.28 18.20
N LEU A 98 -13.14 -14.98 17.88
CA LEU A 98 -11.93 -14.20 17.70
C LEU A 98 -11.58 -13.52 19.03
N PHE A 99 -10.36 -13.73 19.53
CA PHE A 99 -9.83 -12.97 20.64
C PHE A 99 -9.19 -11.67 20.18
N VAL A 100 -9.53 -10.58 20.86
CA VAL A 100 -8.93 -9.26 20.63
C VAL A 100 -8.38 -8.68 21.92
N GLU A 101 -7.22 -8.08 21.85
CA GLU A 101 -6.65 -7.28 22.96
C GLU A 101 -7.07 -5.83 22.79
N THR A 102 -7.57 -5.26 23.86
CA THR A 102 -7.96 -3.84 23.96
C THR A 102 -7.44 -3.22 25.24
N ARG A 103 -7.47 -1.89 25.36
CA ARG A 103 -7.13 -1.22 26.62
C ARG A 103 -8.09 -1.56 27.76
N SER A 104 -9.31 -2.01 27.48
CA SER A 104 -10.28 -2.49 28.48
C SER A 104 -10.17 -4.00 28.75
N GLY A 105 -9.08 -4.62 28.31
CA GLY A 105 -8.78 -6.04 28.48
C GLY A 105 -9.09 -6.88 27.25
N ARG A 106 -8.83 -8.18 27.40
CA ARG A 106 -9.13 -9.18 26.36
C ARG A 106 -10.64 -9.34 26.19
N ARG A 107 -11.07 -9.43 24.93
CA ARG A 107 -12.47 -9.69 24.55
C ARG A 107 -12.53 -10.87 23.58
N ALA A 108 -13.67 -11.57 23.63
CA ALA A 108 -14.03 -12.59 22.65
C ALA A 108 -15.18 -12.08 21.78
N ILE A 109 -14.99 -12.10 20.46
CA ILE A 109 -16.01 -11.72 19.48
C ILE A 109 -16.51 -12.98 18.83
N ARG A 110 -17.83 -13.23 18.93
CA ARG A 110 -18.52 -14.33 18.25
C ARG A 110 -19.31 -13.82 17.07
N ALA A 111 -19.29 -14.59 15.99
CA ALA A 111 -20.04 -14.28 14.76
C ALA A 111 -20.41 -15.58 14.04
N GLN A 112 -21.38 -15.52 13.15
CA GLN A 112 -21.71 -16.64 12.27
C GLN A 112 -20.69 -16.81 11.15
N GLN A 113 -20.06 -15.72 10.72
CA GLN A 113 -19.04 -15.69 9.67
C GLN A 113 -17.90 -14.77 10.07
N PHE A 114 -16.68 -15.16 9.75
CA PHE A 114 -15.48 -14.37 9.95
C PHE A 114 -14.83 -14.10 8.59
N ILE A 115 -14.44 -12.86 8.36
CA ILE A 115 -13.72 -12.45 7.15
C ILE A 115 -12.36 -11.87 7.58
N ASP A 116 -11.29 -12.55 7.20
CA ASP A 116 -9.93 -12.10 7.49
C ASP A 116 -9.50 -11.00 6.51
N CYS A 117 -9.42 -9.77 7.00
CA CYS A 117 -8.89 -8.61 6.30
C CYS A 117 -7.65 -8.04 7.00
N SER A 118 -6.91 -8.87 7.78
CA SER A 118 -5.68 -8.45 8.48
C SER A 118 -4.58 -8.00 7.51
N GLY A 119 -4.60 -8.51 6.28
CA GLY A 119 -3.55 -8.33 5.29
C GLY A 119 -2.44 -9.39 5.39
N ASP A 120 -2.32 -10.03 6.54
CA ASP A 120 -1.28 -11.00 6.87
C ASP A 120 -1.83 -12.41 7.10
N GLY A 121 -3.15 -12.61 6.92
CA GLY A 121 -3.84 -13.88 7.11
C GLY A 121 -3.79 -14.38 8.56
N ASP A 122 -3.78 -13.48 9.53
CA ASP A 122 -3.59 -13.81 10.94
C ASP A 122 -4.69 -14.74 11.46
N LEU A 123 -5.95 -14.38 11.19
CA LEU A 123 -7.12 -15.15 11.64
C LEU A 123 -7.10 -16.55 11.03
N LEU A 124 -6.83 -16.65 9.74
CA LEU A 124 -6.78 -17.93 9.02
C LEU A 124 -5.60 -18.79 9.45
N HIS A 125 -4.44 -18.17 9.74
CA HIS A 125 -3.28 -18.87 10.31
C HIS A 125 -3.61 -19.47 11.67
N TRP A 126 -4.21 -18.73 12.59
CA TRP A 126 -4.59 -19.23 13.90
C TRP A 126 -5.70 -20.28 13.85
N ALA A 127 -6.57 -20.22 12.83
CA ALA A 127 -7.59 -21.23 12.57
C ALA A 127 -7.02 -22.53 11.92
N GLY A 128 -5.71 -22.59 11.65
CA GLY A 128 -5.07 -23.77 11.07
C GLY A 128 -5.26 -23.92 9.56
N ALA A 129 -5.71 -22.87 8.85
CA ALA A 129 -5.84 -22.91 7.40
C ALA A 129 -4.44 -23.03 6.73
N PRO A 130 -4.31 -23.79 5.63
CA PRO A 130 -3.03 -23.93 4.93
C PRO A 130 -2.62 -22.61 4.27
N TRP A 131 -1.36 -22.26 4.38
CA TRP A 131 -0.79 -21.04 3.82
C TRP A 131 0.62 -21.25 3.28
N GLU A 132 1.12 -20.29 2.54
CA GLU A 132 2.49 -20.22 2.03
C GLU A 132 3.01 -18.78 2.17
N GLN A 133 4.33 -18.60 2.04
CA GLN A 133 5.00 -17.32 2.19
C GLN A 133 6.23 -17.26 1.28
N GLY A 134 6.44 -16.12 0.63
CA GLY A 134 7.55 -15.91 -0.27
C GLY A 134 7.44 -16.70 -1.59
N ASP A 135 8.50 -16.60 -2.38
CA ASP A 135 8.68 -17.38 -3.60
C ASP A 135 9.33 -18.75 -3.32
N ALA A 136 9.72 -19.47 -4.37
CA ALA A 136 10.39 -20.77 -4.25
C ALA A 136 11.73 -20.73 -3.49
N HIS A 137 12.31 -19.53 -3.32
CA HIS A 137 13.53 -19.32 -2.54
C HIS A 137 13.24 -18.75 -1.15
N GLY A 138 11.97 -18.56 -0.80
CA GLY A 138 11.52 -17.93 0.43
C GLY A 138 11.75 -16.43 0.47
N ASP A 139 11.91 -15.78 -0.69
CA ASP A 139 12.05 -14.33 -0.79
C ASP A 139 10.68 -13.65 -0.81
N LEU A 140 10.53 -12.63 0.04
CA LEU A 140 9.33 -11.80 0.14
C LEU A 140 9.43 -10.55 -0.73
N LEU A 141 8.30 -9.95 -1.03
CA LEU A 141 8.26 -8.61 -1.62
C LEU A 141 8.69 -7.55 -0.59
N TYR A 142 9.56 -6.64 -1.03
CA TYR A 142 10.15 -5.66 -0.11
C TYR A 142 9.13 -4.63 0.40
N PRO A 143 9.00 -4.46 1.72
CA PRO A 143 8.15 -3.43 2.32
C PRO A 143 8.66 -2.01 2.08
N THR A 144 7.77 -1.05 2.25
CA THR A 144 8.06 0.37 2.03
C THR A 144 7.47 1.22 3.15
N LEU A 145 8.22 2.19 3.68
CA LEU A 145 7.71 3.25 4.52
C LEU A 145 7.48 4.50 3.66
N MET A 146 6.22 4.84 3.43
CA MET A 146 5.84 6.02 2.65
C MET A 146 5.85 7.28 3.52
N PHE A 147 6.00 8.43 2.88
CA PHE A 147 5.95 9.71 3.58
C PHE A 147 5.44 10.83 2.66
N ARG A 148 5.08 11.95 3.27
CA ARG A 148 4.68 13.18 2.57
C ARG A 148 5.57 14.33 2.98
N VAL A 149 5.78 15.23 2.04
CA VAL A 149 6.46 16.51 2.25
C VAL A 149 5.51 17.65 1.90
N ALA A 150 5.71 18.79 2.52
CA ALA A 150 5.01 20.02 2.19
C ALA A 150 5.99 21.20 2.09
N GLY A 151 5.50 22.38 1.67
CA GLY A 151 6.35 23.55 1.41
C GLY A 151 7.15 23.45 0.11
N VAL A 152 6.69 22.62 -0.82
CA VAL A 152 7.28 22.51 -2.16
C VAL A 152 6.77 23.67 -3.04
N ASP A 153 7.66 24.29 -3.79
CA ASP A 153 7.32 25.22 -4.87
C ASP A 153 6.93 24.41 -6.11
N ASP A 154 5.63 24.19 -6.31
CA ASP A 154 5.09 23.36 -7.38
C ASP A 154 5.49 23.86 -8.77
N ALA A 155 5.62 25.17 -8.97
CA ALA A 155 6.01 25.74 -10.26
C ALA A 155 7.46 25.41 -10.62
N ARG A 156 8.36 25.42 -9.65
CA ARG A 156 9.77 25.04 -9.83
C ARG A 156 9.97 23.52 -9.81
N ALA A 157 9.18 22.79 -9.05
CA ALA A 157 9.21 21.33 -9.02
C ALA A 157 8.74 20.72 -10.36
N GLY A 158 7.74 21.33 -11.00
CA GLY A 158 7.25 20.91 -12.29
C GLY A 158 6.95 19.42 -12.37
N GLU A 159 7.57 18.73 -13.32
CA GLU A 159 7.45 17.28 -13.49
C GLU A 159 8.54 16.49 -12.74
N ALA A 160 8.82 16.84 -11.48
CA ALA A 160 9.87 16.23 -10.65
C ALA A 160 9.85 14.70 -10.64
N TRP A 161 8.69 14.08 -10.89
CA TRP A 161 8.57 12.61 -11.02
C TRP A 161 9.33 12.02 -12.21
N ARG A 162 9.66 12.81 -13.24
CA ARG A 162 10.49 12.38 -14.38
C ARG A 162 11.98 12.52 -14.07
N ASP A 163 12.32 13.55 -13.29
CA ASP A 163 13.72 13.92 -13.01
C ASP A 163 14.30 13.19 -11.82
N VAL A 164 13.50 12.75 -10.88
CA VAL A 164 13.98 12.17 -9.62
C VAL A 164 14.85 10.93 -9.83
N GLY A 165 14.51 10.04 -10.73
CA GLY A 165 15.32 8.83 -11.02
C GLY A 165 16.72 9.16 -11.55
N PRO A 166 16.86 9.93 -12.64
CA PRO A 166 18.16 10.40 -13.14
C PRO A 166 18.99 11.11 -12.07
N ARG A 167 18.43 12.04 -11.29
CA ARG A 167 19.13 12.75 -10.22
C ARG A 167 19.58 11.85 -9.09
N MET A 168 18.78 10.87 -8.69
CA MET A 168 19.17 9.83 -7.73
C MET A 168 20.40 9.07 -8.21
N ALA A 169 20.39 8.64 -9.47
CA ALA A 169 21.52 7.91 -10.07
C ALA A 169 22.79 8.77 -10.10
N ASP A 170 22.68 10.05 -10.44
CA ASP A 170 23.82 10.99 -10.43
C ASP A 170 24.35 11.22 -9.02
N ALA A 171 23.48 11.45 -8.06
CA ALA A 171 23.87 11.67 -6.67
C ALA A 171 24.56 10.43 -6.07
N GLN A 172 24.07 9.24 -6.39
CA GLN A 172 24.66 7.98 -5.95
C GLN A 172 26.02 7.72 -6.60
N ARG A 173 26.16 7.95 -7.92
CA ARG A 173 27.46 7.83 -8.61
C ARG A 173 28.51 8.80 -8.05
N ALA A 174 28.08 9.99 -7.69
CA ALA A 174 28.95 11.00 -7.08
C ALA A 174 29.23 10.75 -5.59
N GLY A 175 28.66 9.70 -4.98
CA GLY A 175 28.86 9.37 -3.58
C GLY A 175 28.18 10.32 -2.59
N ARG A 176 27.30 11.24 -3.04
CA ARG A 176 26.62 12.21 -2.17
C ARG A 176 25.48 11.60 -1.39
N HIS A 177 24.78 10.62 -1.97
CA HIS A 177 23.66 9.91 -1.35
C HIS A 177 23.71 8.42 -1.63
N ARG A 178 23.03 7.64 -0.79
CA ARG A 178 22.85 6.18 -0.97
C ARG A 178 21.38 5.82 -0.85
N PHE A 179 20.87 5.06 -1.80
CA PHE A 179 19.46 4.66 -1.83
C PHE A 179 19.35 3.14 -1.80
N ALA A 180 18.39 2.63 -1.05
CA ALA A 180 18.11 1.20 -0.96
C ALA A 180 17.45 0.66 -2.24
N ARG A 181 16.81 1.54 -3.03
CA ARG A 181 16.09 1.25 -4.27
C ARG A 181 16.47 2.27 -5.34
N GLN A 182 16.50 1.82 -6.59
CA GLN A 182 16.60 2.71 -7.75
C GLN A 182 15.25 3.32 -8.08
N GLY A 183 15.23 4.60 -8.39
CA GLY A 183 14.04 5.35 -8.71
C GLY A 183 13.11 5.58 -7.52
N ALA A 184 12.29 6.58 -7.64
CA ALA A 184 11.27 6.93 -6.65
C ALA A 184 9.95 7.28 -7.34
N ILE A 185 8.85 7.03 -6.65
CA ILE A 185 7.56 7.60 -7.02
C ILE A 185 7.40 8.89 -6.21
N LEU A 186 7.40 10.02 -6.92
CA LEU A 186 7.24 11.35 -6.37
C LEU A 186 6.09 12.02 -7.13
N ARG A 187 5.02 12.41 -6.43
CA ARG A 187 3.82 12.95 -7.05
C ARG A 187 3.17 14.03 -6.19
N PRO A 188 2.64 15.11 -6.81
CA PRO A 188 1.86 16.10 -6.09
C PRO A 188 0.57 15.47 -5.53
N MET A 189 0.11 16.06 -4.43
CA MET A 189 -1.15 15.71 -3.77
C MET A 189 -2.24 16.75 -4.10
N LYS A 190 -3.38 16.66 -3.41
CA LYS A 190 -4.51 17.56 -3.64
C LYS A 190 -4.23 19.03 -3.23
N HIS A 191 -3.50 19.19 -2.14
CA HIS A 191 -3.16 20.51 -1.62
C HIS A 191 -1.85 21.02 -2.23
N ALA A 192 -1.81 22.28 -2.63
CA ALA A 192 -0.64 22.88 -3.23
C ALA A 192 0.59 22.77 -2.31
N GLY A 193 1.72 22.47 -2.89
CA GLY A 193 2.98 22.28 -2.17
C GLY A 193 3.10 20.99 -1.39
N GLU A 194 2.09 20.10 -1.42
CA GLU A 194 2.16 18.77 -0.82
C GLU A 194 2.52 17.70 -1.84
N TRP A 195 3.48 16.84 -1.51
CA TRP A 195 3.93 15.75 -2.36
C TRP A 195 4.05 14.45 -1.57
N ARG A 196 3.61 13.35 -2.17
CA ARG A 196 3.84 11.98 -1.65
C ARG A 196 5.11 11.38 -2.21
N VAL A 197 5.75 10.56 -1.40
CA VAL A 197 7.02 9.90 -1.73
C VAL A 197 6.96 8.42 -1.39
N ASN A 198 7.32 7.59 -2.37
CA ASN A 198 7.51 6.15 -2.22
C ASN A 198 8.87 5.77 -2.82
N VAL A 199 9.85 5.53 -1.96
CA VAL A 199 11.23 5.27 -2.37
C VAL A 199 11.97 4.29 -1.46
N THR A 200 11.51 4.11 -0.22
CA THR A 200 12.20 3.24 0.72
C THR A 200 12.06 1.77 0.35
N GLN A 201 13.01 0.96 0.75
CA GLN A 201 12.99 -0.48 0.61
C GLN A 201 13.57 -1.11 1.88
N ILE A 202 12.68 -1.73 2.68
CA ILE A 202 13.06 -2.22 4.01
C ILE A 202 13.64 -3.62 3.91
N ARG A 203 14.83 -3.80 4.49
CA ARG A 203 15.58 -5.05 4.49
C ARG A 203 15.85 -5.50 5.91
N ASN A 204 15.90 -6.81 6.10
CA ASN A 204 16.39 -7.40 7.35
C ASN A 204 17.94 -7.35 7.42
N ALA A 205 18.51 -7.84 8.52
CA ALA A 205 19.96 -7.84 8.73
C ALA A 205 20.75 -8.65 7.69
N GLN A 206 20.11 -9.58 6.99
CA GLN A 206 20.71 -10.38 5.92
C GLN A 206 20.57 -9.73 4.53
N GLY A 207 19.99 -8.54 4.45
CA GLY A 207 19.78 -7.81 3.19
C GLY A 207 18.59 -8.29 2.36
N ARG A 208 17.80 -9.27 2.87
CA ARG A 208 16.55 -9.76 2.26
C ARG A 208 15.37 -8.90 2.71
N ALA A 209 14.22 -9.07 2.08
CA ALA A 209 13.00 -8.42 2.55
C ALA A 209 12.71 -8.85 4.00
N MET A 210 12.28 -7.91 4.84
CA MET A 210 11.90 -8.22 6.21
C MET A 210 10.56 -8.97 6.24
N ASP A 211 10.40 -9.88 7.21
CA ASP A 211 9.15 -10.54 7.50
C ASP A 211 8.29 -9.68 8.44
N GLY A 212 7.13 -9.22 7.92
CA GLY A 212 6.18 -8.41 8.69
C GLY A 212 5.44 -9.18 9.78
N THR A 213 5.54 -10.50 9.81
CA THR A 213 4.97 -11.35 10.89
C THR A 213 5.92 -11.53 12.07
N ASP A 214 7.19 -11.17 11.90
CA ASP A 214 8.19 -11.17 12.98
C ASP A 214 8.26 -9.78 13.64
N ALA A 215 7.85 -9.69 14.89
CA ALA A 215 7.78 -8.42 15.62
C ALA A 215 9.15 -7.71 15.77
N LEU A 216 10.24 -8.45 15.85
CA LEU A 216 11.59 -7.88 15.96
C LEU A 216 12.06 -7.33 14.62
N GLN A 217 11.82 -8.05 13.52
CA GLN A 217 12.12 -7.57 12.18
C GLN A 217 11.24 -6.36 11.84
N LEU A 218 9.96 -6.38 12.18
CA LEU A 218 9.06 -5.25 11.97
C LEU A 218 9.54 -4.01 12.73
N SER A 219 9.92 -4.15 13.99
CA SER A 219 10.46 -3.06 14.82
C SER A 219 11.75 -2.48 14.23
N ALA A 220 12.67 -3.33 13.81
CA ALA A 220 13.90 -2.91 13.13
C ALA A 220 13.61 -2.22 11.80
N GLY A 221 12.62 -2.74 11.04
CA GLY A 221 12.16 -2.18 9.78
C GLY A 221 11.57 -0.78 9.92
N GLU A 222 10.82 -0.51 10.99
CA GLU A 222 10.31 0.82 11.32
C GLU A 222 11.43 1.85 11.52
N VAL A 223 12.49 1.47 12.23
CA VAL A 223 13.65 2.34 12.49
C VAL A 223 14.43 2.58 11.18
N GLU A 224 14.71 1.51 10.44
CA GLU A 224 15.42 1.60 9.15
C GLU A 224 14.62 2.40 8.12
N GLY A 225 13.31 2.23 8.06
CA GLY A 225 12.45 3.01 7.19
C GLY A 225 12.55 4.50 7.45
N ARG A 226 12.49 4.92 8.72
CA ARG A 226 12.67 6.34 9.11
C ARG A 226 14.07 6.86 8.81
N ARG A 227 15.11 6.02 8.90
CA ARG A 227 16.47 6.39 8.48
C ARG A 227 16.52 6.68 6.98
N GLN A 228 15.93 5.80 6.15
CA GLN A 228 15.86 5.98 4.70
C GLN A 228 15.02 7.21 4.31
N VAL A 229 13.92 7.48 5.00
CA VAL A 229 13.12 8.71 4.80
C VAL A 229 13.98 9.95 5.01
N ARG A 230 14.74 10.03 6.11
CA ARG A 230 15.62 11.18 6.38
C ARG A 230 16.68 11.38 5.31
N GLU A 231 17.28 10.30 4.83
CA GLU A 231 18.31 10.35 3.78
C GLU A 231 17.73 10.84 2.45
N PHE A 232 16.57 10.30 2.06
CA PHE A 232 15.91 10.73 0.84
C PHE A 232 15.36 12.16 0.94
N PHE A 233 14.87 12.56 2.09
CA PHE A 233 14.42 13.92 2.32
C PHE A 233 15.59 14.93 2.21
N ALA A 234 16.78 14.58 2.71
CA ALA A 234 17.97 15.39 2.52
C ALA A 234 18.34 15.53 1.03
N PHE A 235 18.24 14.43 0.26
CA PHE A 235 18.41 14.46 -1.19
C PHE A 235 17.38 15.39 -1.87
N LEU A 236 16.07 15.29 -1.53
CA LEU A 236 15.06 16.15 -2.11
C LEU A 236 15.41 17.64 -1.95
N ARG A 237 15.79 18.05 -0.75
CA ARG A 237 16.13 19.44 -0.46
C ARG A 237 17.40 19.92 -1.16
N ALA A 238 18.36 19.05 -1.34
CA ALA A 238 19.67 19.41 -1.91
C ALA A 238 19.69 19.34 -3.45
N GLU A 239 18.95 18.41 -4.05
CA GLU A 239 19.13 18.02 -5.44
C GLU A 239 17.87 18.25 -6.31
N MET A 240 16.69 18.44 -5.72
CA MET A 240 15.44 18.58 -6.46
C MET A 240 14.95 20.03 -6.48
N PRO A 241 14.85 20.67 -7.67
CA PRO A 241 14.29 22.03 -7.78
C PRO A 241 12.89 22.11 -7.16
N GLY A 242 12.65 23.19 -6.41
CA GLY A 242 11.38 23.44 -5.75
C GLY A 242 11.22 22.77 -4.39
N PHE A 243 12.15 21.87 -4.00
CA PHE A 243 12.10 21.18 -2.70
C PHE A 243 13.02 21.78 -1.63
N GLU A 244 13.72 22.87 -1.91
CA GLU A 244 14.74 23.46 -1.03
C GLU A 244 14.16 23.85 0.34
N ASN A 245 12.93 24.34 0.36
CA ASN A 245 12.21 24.76 1.57
C ASN A 245 11.20 23.71 2.07
N ALA A 246 11.16 22.53 1.44
CA ALA A 246 10.26 21.47 1.87
C ALA A 246 10.54 21.02 3.31
N TYR A 247 9.48 20.55 3.97
CA TYR A 247 9.55 19.91 5.28
C TYR A 247 8.78 18.59 5.28
N LEU A 248 9.15 17.68 6.19
CA LEU A 248 8.43 16.43 6.39
C LEU A 248 7.07 16.74 6.99
N LEU A 249 6.00 16.46 6.23
CA LEU A 249 4.63 16.65 6.68
C LEU A 249 4.17 15.44 7.49
N GLU A 250 4.44 14.24 7.00
CA GLU A 250 4.02 12.99 7.62
C GLU A 250 4.93 11.85 7.20
N ILE A 251 5.24 10.99 8.14
CA ILE A 251 5.76 9.65 7.87
C ILE A 251 4.61 8.67 8.17
N ALA A 252 4.40 7.68 7.32
CA ALA A 252 3.35 6.69 7.55
C ALA A 252 3.46 6.11 8.97
N PRO A 253 2.32 5.91 9.67
CA PRO A 253 2.32 5.34 11.01
C PRO A 253 3.04 4.00 11.13
N GLN A 254 3.02 3.20 10.06
CA GLN A 254 3.63 1.88 10.00
C GLN A 254 4.27 1.62 8.64
N VAL A 255 5.26 0.73 8.62
CA VAL A 255 5.81 0.17 7.38
C VAL A 255 4.69 -0.53 6.60
N GLY A 256 4.58 -0.21 5.32
CA GLY A 256 3.66 -0.85 4.40
C GLY A 256 4.19 -2.23 3.99
N ILE A 257 3.62 -3.26 4.58
CA ILE A 257 3.91 -4.65 4.25
C ILE A 257 3.24 -5.00 2.93
N ARG A 258 3.95 -5.67 2.03
CA ARG A 258 3.44 -6.06 0.71
C ARG A 258 3.05 -7.52 0.64
N GLU A 259 3.75 -8.35 1.39
CA GLU A 259 3.57 -9.79 1.40
C GLU A 259 3.98 -10.36 2.74
N THR A 260 3.14 -11.26 3.23
CA THR A 260 3.43 -12.19 4.32
C THR A 260 2.81 -13.54 3.96
N ARG A 261 1.88 -14.05 4.77
CA ARG A 261 1.19 -15.30 4.51
C ARG A 261 0.16 -15.14 3.39
N ARG A 262 0.16 -16.06 2.46
CA ARG A 262 -0.89 -16.22 1.43
C ARG A 262 -1.65 -17.50 1.71
N LEU A 263 -2.97 -17.39 1.82
CA LEU A 263 -3.84 -18.56 2.01
C LEU A 263 -3.78 -19.45 0.78
N ARG A 264 -3.62 -20.76 1.00
CA ARG A 264 -3.87 -21.77 -0.02
C ARG A 264 -5.37 -22.05 -0.09
N GLY A 265 -6.07 -21.23 -0.87
CA GLY A 265 -7.50 -21.34 -1.12
C GLY A 265 -7.85 -22.49 -2.06
N ARG A 266 -9.16 -22.69 -2.30
CA ARG A 266 -9.66 -23.64 -3.30
C ARG A 266 -9.24 -23.24 -4.71
N VAL A 267 -9.16 -21.94 -4.97
CA VAL A 267 -8.65 -21.33 -6.20
C VAL A 267 -7.56 -20.36 -5.81
N VAL A 268 -6.47 -20.36 -6.56
CA VAL A 268 -5.37 -19.40 -6.43
C VAL A 268 -5.19 -18.73 -7.77
N LEU A 269 -5.30 -17.39 -7.80
CA LEU A 269 -5.00 -16.60 -8.99
C LEU A 269 -3.51 -16.73 -9.33
N THR A 270 -3.22 -17.15 -10.54
CA THR A 270 -1.86 -17.28 -11.06
C THR A 270 -1.41 -16.05 -11.84
N ALA A 271 -0.12 -15.96 -12.13
CA ALA A 271 0.39 -14.93 -13.05
C ALA A 271 -0.22 -15.05 -14.45
N GLU A 272 -0.46 -16.28 -14.92
CA GLU A 272 -1.12 -16.57 -16.20
C GLU A 272 -2.55 -16.04 -16.22
N ASP A 273 -3.30 -16.22 -15.13
CA ASP A 273 -4.67 -15.67 -15.02
C ASP A 273 -4.68 -14.15 -15.13
N VAL A 274 -3.77 -13.48 -14.41
CA VAL A 274 -3.65 -12.02 -14.45
C VAL A 274 -3.24 -11.53 -15.83
N LEU A 275 -2.20 -12.14 -16.42
CA LEU A 275 -1.66 -11.72 -17.72
C LEU A 275 -2.58 -12.12 -18.88
N GLY A 276 -3.35 -13.19 -18.73
CA GLY A 276 -4.37 -13.62 -19.67
C GLY A 276 -5.71 -12.91 -19.52
N CYS A 277 -5.84 -11.98 -18.56
CA CYS A 277 -7.12 -11.31 -18.24
C CYS A 277 -8.25 -12.32 -18.03
N ALA A 278 -8.00 -13.36 -17.22
CA ALA A 278 -8.96 -14.44 -16.99
C ALA A 278 -10.31 -13.90 -16.50
N ASP A 279 -11.39 -14.44 -17.07
CA ASP A 279 -12.76 -14.12 -16.70
C ASP A 279 -13.37 -15.30 -15.93
N TYR A 280 -14.00 -15.02 -14.80
CA TYR A 280 -14.61 -16.03 -13.93
C TYR A 280 -16.12 -15.80 -13.82
N HIS A 281 -16.90 -16.87 -13.93
CA HIS A 281 -18.37 -16.78 -13.87
C HIS A 281 -18.91 -16.26 -12.53
N ASP A 282 -18.13 -16.33 -11.47
CA ASP A 282 -18.43 -15.86 -10.12
C ASP A 282 -17.59 -14.63 -9.72
N ALA A 283 -17.08 -13.89 -10.71
CA ALA A 283 -16.29 -12.67 -10.49
C ALA A 283 -17.10 -11.63 -9.70
N ILE A 284 -16.53 -11.11 -8.61
CA ILE A 284 -17.13 -10.08 -7.77
C ILE A 284 -16.59 -8.68 -8.04
N GLY A 285 -15.61 -8.55 -8.94
CA GLY A 285 -14.99 -7.29 -9.30
C GLY A 285 -13.93 -7.44 -10.38
N VAL A 286 -13.39 -6.33 -10.81
CA VAL A 286 -12.31 -6.26 -11.79
C VAL A 286 -11.13 -5.47 -11.22
N ASN A 287 -9.94 -5.68 -11.80
CA ASN A 287 -8.72 -4.94 -11.47
C ASN A 287 -8.02 -4.51 -12.76
N ALA A 288 -7.66 -3.25 -12.86
CA ALA A 288 -6.93 -2.69 -14.01
C ALA A 288 -5.47 -2.35 -13.65
N TRP A 289 -4.82 -3.16 -12.81
CA TRP A 289 -3.42 -2.98 -12.45
C TRP A 289 -2.58 -4.16 -12.97
N PRO A 290 -1.39 -3.92 -13.53
CA PRO A 290 -0.51 -4.98 -14.02
C PRO A 290 0.06 -5.81 -12.87
N LEU A 291 0.75 -6.90 -13.22
CA LEU A 291 1.55 -7.65 -12.25
C LEU A 291 2.74 -6.80 -11.83
N GLU A 292 2.82 -6.45 -10.54
CA GLU A 292 3.85 -5.62 -9.95
C GLU A 292 4.63 -6.41 -8.89
N GLN A 293 5.96 -6.49 -9.05
CA GLN A 293 6.84 -7.20 -8.13
C GLN A 293 7.90 -6.25 -7.55
N HIS A 294 7.93 -6.12 -6.23
CA HIS A 294 8.95 -5.36 -5.50
C HIS A 294 10.14 -6.24 -5.16
N VAL A 295 11.09 -6.31 -6.09
CA VAL A 295 12.32 -7.11 -5.97
C VAL A 295 13.47 -6.30 -5.39
N ALA A 296 14.61 -6.95 -5.12
CA ALA A 296 15.80 -6.30 -4.57
C ALA A 296 16.26 -5.12 -5.44
N GLY A 297 16.18 -3.91 -4.90
CA GLY A 297 16.64 -2.67 -5.54
C GLY A 297 15.71 -2.10 -6.61
N ASP A 298 14.61 -2.78 -6.98
CA ASP A 298 13.79 -2.39 -8.13
C ASP A 298 12.30 -2.75 -7.98
N VAL A 299 11.50 -2.32 -8.94
CA VAL A 299 10.10 -2.73 -9.14
C VAL A 299 9.93 -3.21 -10.57
N LYS A 300 9.51 -4.45 -10.75
CA LYS A 300 9.24 -5.06 -12.06
C LYS A 300 7.76 -5.00 -12.37
N TRP A 301 7.44 -4.66 -13.61
CA TRP A 301 6.09 -4.56 -14.14
C TRP A 301 5.92 -5.53 -15.31
N THR A 302 4.88 -6.37 -15.26
CA THR A 302 4.52 -7.26 -16.35
C THR A 302 3.08 -6.97 -16.73
N TRP A 303 2.86 -6.71 -18.01
CA TRP A 303 1.58 -6.29 -18.57
C TRP A 303 0.91 -7.45 -19.28
N PRO A 304 -0.43 -7.54 -19.29
CA PRO A 304 -1.16 -8.40 -20.20
C PRO A 304 -0.75 -8.14 -21.65
N ALA A 305 -0.86 -9.14 -22.49
CA ALA A 305 -0.70 -8.97 -23.94
C ALA A 305 -1.81 -8.05 -24.48
N GLU A 306 -1.46 -7.22 -25.47
CA GLU A 306 -2.41 -6.33 -26.15
C GLU A 306 -3.38 -7.09 -27.02
#